data_be71137b0f4e9327cba9c61a6d4fb070
#
_entry.id   be71137b0f4e9327cba9c61a6d4fb070
#
_cell.length_a   1.000
_cell.length_b   1.000
_cell.length_c   1.000
_cell.angle_alpha   90.00
_cell.angle_beta   90.00
_cell.angle_gamma   90.00
#
_symmetry.space_group_name_H-M   'P 1'
#
loop_
_entity.id
_entity.type
_entity.pdbx_description
1 polymer ?
#
loop_
_entity_poly.entity_id
_entity_poly.type
_entity_poly.pdbx_seq_one_letter_code
_entity_poly.pdbx_strand_id
1 'polypeptide(L)'
;MKKLLIFSLIFSLFLTGCTNPTSGGSETTDTSEIIESTETDITTDVTEAPVIENVDYKSNFNKNSHLIDILGETADNVVVSDFSINMALSMALEGAEGNTQKELENYLNKTKEENLIYNKQLLEDAKNVRNIKLEVANSLWYNKTLEVKDTYKKLLEENYEAQIENVDMQDPATVGKINKWCSDKTHELIPEIIGSTDNIESVLINALYFKANWLEEFYEGATKKETFKGSKGDIEVDMMHSTEATYLENEHATGFIKHYYDGYAFVGILPKNEGAFNLTDLDIEGLIKSQTHKYDVKVGLPKFKVEYETSLLGALHQFGIKDAFDPNAANFEGIAENLFITDIIHKTYISVDEIGTEAAAVTAITMDNAAFAPEQKEVKDVVLDRPFAFAIIKTDNNNILFSGKITNIEQ
;
A
#
# COMPACT_ATOMS: atom_id res chain seq x y z
N MET A 1 22.55 -42.89 21.36
CA MET A 1 22.44 -44.14 20.54
C MET A 1 21.60 -43.78 19.30
N LYS A 2 22.32 -43.72 18.16
CA LYS A 2 22.00 -44.26 16.82
C LYS A 2 20.57 -43.94 16.30
N LYS A 3 20.35 -43.39 15.09
CA LYS A 3 21.05 -43.58 13.79
C LYS A 3 20.81 -42.39 12.86
N LEU A 4 21.85 -41.94 12.25
CA LEU A 4 21.99 -41.20 11.03
C LEU A 4 21.54 -42.06 9.83
N LEU A 5 20.83 -41.53 8.86
CA LEU A 5 20.75 -42.12 7.53
C LEU A 5 20.85 -41.03 6.49
N ILE A 6 21.99 -41.01 5.86
CA ILE A 6 22.39 -40.32 4.65
C ILE A 6 21.86 -41.13 3.46
N PHE A 7 21.27 -40.49 2.45
CA PHE A 7 21.22 -41.03 1.11
C PHE A 7 21.70 -40.00 0.09
N SER A 8 22.73 -40.49 -0.62
CA SER A 8 23.56 -39.75 -1.57
C SER A 8 23.10 -39.99 -3.00
N LEU A 9 23.17 -38.92 -3.80
CA LEU A 9 23.51 -38.82 -5.22
C LEU A 9 23.34 -40.03 -6.17
N ILE A 10 22.80 -39.78 -7.36
CA ILE A 10 23.50 -40.12 -8.62
C ILE A 10 23.10 -39.14 -9.74
N PHE A 11 24.14 -38.53 -10.30
CA PHE A 11 24.20 -37.73 -11.52
C PHE A 11 24.37 -38.69 -12.71
N SER A 12 23.72 -38.47 -13.83
CA SER A 12 24.09 -39.03 -15.12
C SER A 12 23.84 -38.05 -16.26
N LEU A 13 24.94 -37.50 -16.74
CA LEU A 13 25.07 -36.89 -18.08
C LEU A 13 24.96 -37.96 -19.16
N PHE A 14 24.28 -37.64 -20.26
CA PHE A 14 24.64 -38.17 -21.58
C PHE A 14 24.54 -37.05 -22.64
N LEU A 15 25.71 -36.73 -23.17
CA LEU A 15 25.96 -36.00 -24.42
C LEU A 15 26.12 -37.04 -25.56
N THR A 16 25.68 -36.70 -26.75
CA THR A 16 26.18 -36.96 -28.09
C THR A 16 25.00 -36.92 -29.06
N GLY A 17 25.00 -36.31 -30.22
CA GLY A 17 25.96 -35.74 -31.10
C GLY A 17 25.34 -35.71 -32.49
N CYS A 18 25.72 -34.74 -33.31
CA CYS A 18 25.29 -34.37 -34.66
C CYS A 18 25.23 -35.51 -35.70
N THR A 19 24.38 -35.37 -36.72
CA THR A 19 24.80 -35.24 -38.15
C THR A 19 23.59 -35.13 -39.06
N ASN A 20 23.57 -34.14 -39.98
CA ASN A 20 22.89 -34.15 -41.28
C ASN A 20 23.75 -34.94 -42.28
N PRO A 21 23.22 -35.52 -43.41
CA PRO A 21 23.00 -34.71 -44.59
C PRO A 21 21.92 -35.18 -45.62
N THR A 22 21.45 -34.21 -46.38
CA THR A 22 21.13 -34.10 -47.81
C THR A 22 20.43 -35.21 -48.65
N SER A 23 19.44 -34.71 -49.38
CA SER A 23 19.13 -34.85 -50.83
C SER A 23 18.23 -35.98 -51.34
N GLY A 24 17.31 -35.57 -52.21
CA GLY A 24 16.89 -36.36 -53.37
C GLY A 24 15.41 -36.65 -53.54
N GLY A 25 14.74 -35.85 -54.26
CA GLY A 25 13.84 -35.86 -55.34
C GLY A 25 12.88 -37.05 -55.58
N SER A 26 11.68 -36.82 -55.93
CA SER A 26 10.99 -36.95 -57.16
C SER A 26 9.47 -37.12 -56.97
N GLU A 27 8.79 -36.54 -57.93
CA GLU A 27 7.36 -36.51 -58.18
C GLU A 27 6.68 -37.90 -58.26
N THR A 28 5.39 -37.94 -57.86
CA THR A 28 4.31 -38.42 -58.71
C THR A 28 2.94 -38.00 -58.18
N THR A 29 2.15 -37.49 -59.09
CA THR A 29 0.72 -37.23 -59.11
C THR A 29 -0.12 -38.46 -58.71
N ASP A 30 -1.21 -38.26 -57.95
CA ASP A 30 -2.54 -38.62 -58.50
C ASP A 30 -3.69 -38.06 -57.63
N THR A 31 -4.74 -37.75 -58.31
CA THR A 31 -6.07 -37.22 -58.04
C THR A 31 -6.88 -38.03 -57.01
N SER A 32 -7.66 -37.38 -56.19
CA SER A 32 -9.14 -37.34 -56.17
C SER A 32 -9.75 -37.19 -54.76
N GLU A 33 -10.72 -36.41 -54.77
CA GLU A 33 -12.02 -36.31 -54.08
C GLU A 33 -12.16 -35.26 -53.00
N ILE A 34 -12.95 -34.25 -53.38
CA ILE A 34 -13.53 -33.17 -52.61
C ILE A 34 -14.63 -33.79 -51.76
N ILE A 35 -14.53 -33.62 -50.42
CA ILE A 35 -15.67 -33.67 -49.54
C ILE A 35 -15.76 -32.31 -48.87
N GLU A 36 -16.76 -31.53 -49.28
CA GLU A 36 -17.19 -30.29 -48.65
C GLU A 36 -17.75 -30.59 -47.24
N SER A 37 -17.03 -30.22 -46.20
CA SER A 37 -17.59 -30.08 -44.89
C SER A 37 -17.66 -28.60 -44.56
N THR A 38 -18.88 -28.07 -44.44
CA THR A 38 -19.18 -26.73 -44.00
C THR A 38 -18.76 -26.59 -42.52
N GLU A 39 -17.60 -26.03 -42.30
CA GLU A 39 -17.24 -25.48 -40.98
C GLU A 39 -17.95 -24.14 -40.80
N THR A 40 -18.90 -24.09 -39.87
CA THR A 40 -19.43 -22.85 -39.34
C THR A 40 -18.34 -22.17 -38.51
N ASP A 41 -17.78 -21.14 -39.06
CA ASP A 41 -16.85 -20.20 -38.42
C ASP A 41 -17.57 -19.51 -37.24
N ILE A 42 -17.37 -20.03 -36.03
CA ILE A 42 -17.70 -19.30 -34.81
C ILE A 42 -16.51 -18.39 -34.55
N THR A 43 -16.54 -17.20 -35.12
CA THR A 43 -15.69 -16.11 -34.69
C THR A 43 -16.13 -15.71 -33.28
N THR A 44 -15.47 -16.24 -32.24
CA THR A 44 -15.47 -15.66 -30.93
C THR A 44 -14.72 -14.34 -31.03
N ASP A 45 -15.48 -13.26 -31.07
CA ASP A 45 -14.98 -11.89 -30.92
C ASP A 45 -14.41 -11.77 -29.50
N VAL A 46 -13.13 -12.11 -29.37
CA VAL A 46 -12.36 -11.81 -28.18
C VAL A 46 -12.04 -10.31 -28.28
N THR A 47 -12.93 -9.47 -27.76
CA THR A 47 -12.59 -8.09 -27.51
C THR A 47 -11.41 -8.08 -26.55
N GLU A 48 -10.21 -7.85 -27.09
CA GLU A 48 -9.03 -7.54 -26.28
C GLU A 48 -9.41 -6.36 -25.34
N ALA A 49 -9.21 -6.57 -24.03
CA ALA A 49 -9.37 -5.51 -23.06
C ALA A 49 -8.49 -4.32 -23.50
N PRO A 50 -9.00 -3.07 -23.41
CA PRO A 50 -8.23 -1.92 -23.83
C PRO A 50 -6.92 -1.87 -23.03
N VAL A 51 -5.80 -1.97 -23.75
CA VAL A 51 -4.47 -1.71 -23.18
C VAL A 51 -4.42 -0.21 -22.93
N ILE A 52 -4.67 0.21 -21.70
CA ILE A 52 -4.45 1.59 -21.28
C ILE A 52 -2.93 1.74 -21.10
N GLU A 53 -2.26 2.18 -22.17
CA GLU A 53 -0.87 2.64 -22.08
C GLU A 53 -0.87 3.91 -21.22
N ASN A 54 -0.20 3.84 -20.08
CA ASN A 54 -0.02 4.88 -19.08
C ASN A 54 -1.31 5.28 -18.30
N VAL A 55 -1.61 4.53 -17.26
CA VAL A 55 -2.42 5.08 -16.16
C VAL A 55 -1.59 6.21 -15.53
N ASP A 56 -2.06 7.46 -15.66
CA ASP A 56 -1.41 8.62 -15.04
C ASP A 56 -1.56 8.50 -13.51
N TYR A 57 -0.53 7.95 -12.87
CA TYR A 57 -0.43 7.82 -11.41
C TYR A 57 -0.19 9.20 -10.79
N LYS A 58 -1.18 10.10 -10.89
CA LYS A 58 -1.10 11.36 -10.14
C LYS A 58 -1.14 11.03 -8.66
N SER A 59 -0.01 11.19 -8.00
CA SER A 59 0.08 11.11 -6.56
C SER A 59 -0.92 12.08 -5.93
N ASN A 60 -1.81 11.59 -5.06
CA ASN A 60 -2.82 12.39 -4.39
C ASN A 60 -2.28 13.05 -3.10
N PHE A 61 -1.02 13.53 -3.11
CA PHE A 61 -0.41 14.15 -1.91
C PHE A 61 -1.29 15.26 -1.32
N ASN A 62 -1.86 16.14 -2.15
CA ASN A 62 -2.70 17.23 -1.65
C ASN A 62 -3.96 16.74 -0.96
N LYS A 63 -4.66 15.75 -1.54
CA LYS A 63 -5.85 15.14 -0.93
C LYS A 63 -5.49 14.45 0.38
N ASN A 64 -4.39 13.70 0.39
CA ASN A 64 -3.92 12.97 1.56
C ASN A 64 -3.48 13.94 2.67
N SER A 65 -2.73 15.00 2.35
CA SER A 65 -2.37 16.05 3.31
C SER A 65 -3.61 16.67 3.94
N HIS A 66 -4.63 16.99 3.14
CA HIS A 66 -5.88 17.54 3.65
C HIS A 66 -6.64 16.55 4.56
N LEU A 67 -6.65 15.27 4.21
CA LEU A 67 -7.22 14.22 5.07
C LEU A 67 -6.51 14.17 6.43
N ILE A 68 -5.18 14.17 6.43
CA ILE A 68 -4.38 14.14 7.66
C ILE A 68 -4.62 15.40 8.51
N ASP A 69 -4.75 16.56 7.89
CA ASP A 69 -5.03 17.81 8.60
C ASP A 69 -6.40 17.77 9.29
N ILE A 70 -7.45 17.28 8.60
CA ILE A 70 -8.80 17.10 9.20
C ILE A 70 -8.74 16.13 10.39
N LEU A 71 -8.08 14.99 10.23
CA LEU A 71 -7.97 13.99 11.28
C LEU A 71 -7.09 14.49 12.45
N GLY A 72 -6.10 15.33 12.15
CA GLY A 72 -5.19 15.94 13.11
C GLY A 72 -5.82 17.04 13.99
N GLU A 73 -7.04 17.49 13.70
CA GLU A 73 -7.79 18.40 14.58
C GLU A 73 -8.13 17.74 15.93
N THR A 74 -8.22 16.40 15.95
CA THR A 74 -8.65 15.64 17.14
C THR A 74 -7.59 14.66 17.66
N ALA A 75 -6.47 14.52 16.97
CA ALA A 75 -5.40 13.56 17.31
C ALA A 75 -4.02 14.20 17.21
N ASP A 76 -3.13 13.84 18.16
CA ASP A 76 -1.75 14.32 18.17
C ASP A 76 -0.94 13.70 17.00
N ASN A 77 -0.96 12.36 16.92
CA ASN A 77 -0.34 11.62 15.82
C ASN A 77 -1.42 11.12 14.89
N VAL A 78 -1.22 11.30 13.60
CA VAL A 78 -2.10 10.76 12.56
C VAL A 78 -1.25 9.96 11.60
N VAL A 79 -1.62 8.71 11.39
CA VAL A 79 -1.00 7.83 10.39
C VAL A 79 -2.10 7.19 9.57
N VAL A 80 -2.09 7.42 8.27
CA VAL A 80 -3.07 6.84 7.36
C VAL A 80 -2.39 6.00 6.29
N SER A 81 -3.08 4.96 5.84
CA SER A 81 -2.76 4.25 4.62
C SER A 81 -3.70 4.71 3.51
N ASP A 82 -3.22 5.58 2.64
CA ASP A 82 -3.98 6.04 1.46
C ASP A 82 -4.35 4.87 0.56
N PHE A 83 -3.44 3.89 0.46
CA PHE A 83 -3.68 2.64 -0.25
C PHE A 83 -4.91 1.89 0.31
N SER A 84 -4.98 1.67 1.62
CA SER A 84 -6.08 0.94 2.27
C SER A 84 -7.41 1.66 2.12
N ILE A 85 -7.42 2.98 2.32
CA ILE A 85 -8.63 3.82 2.20
C ILE A 85 -9.16 3.75 0.77
N ASN A 86 -8.30 3.97 -0.22
CA ASN A 86 -8.70 3.93 -1.63
C ASN A 86 -9.17 2.54 -2.05
N MET A 87 -8.56 1.46 -1.56
CA MET A 87 -8.98 0.09 -1.86
C MET A 87 -10.37 -0.21 -1.29
N ALA A 88 -10.64 0.15 -0.04
CA ALA A 88 -11.95 -0.04 0.59
C ALA A 88 -13.05 0.75 -0.13
N LEU A 89 -12.81 2.04 -0.43
CA LEU A 89 -13.74 2.87 -1.20
C LEU A 89 -13.94 2.38 -2.63
N SER A 90 -12.91 1.80 -3.22
CA SER A 90 -12.99 1.20 -4.56
C SER A 90 -13.92 -0.02 -4.58
N MET A 91 -13.81 -0.90 -3.58
CA MET A 91 -14.75 -2.01 -3.45
C MET A 91 -16.20 -1.53 -3.29
N ALA A 92 -16.43 -0.46 -2.52
CA ALA A 92 -17.75 0.15 -2.41
C ALA A 92 -18.23 0.75 -3.76
N LEU A 93 -17.32 1.41 -4.50
CA LEU A 93 -17.61 2.01 -5.81
C LEU A 93 -18.11 0.97 -6.82
N GLU A 94 -17.59 -0.26 -6.79
CA GLU A 94 -18.01 -1.32 -7.71
C GLU A 94 -19.52 -1.61 -7.64
N GLY A 95 -20.13 -1.44 -6.48
CA GLY A 95 -21.56 -1.64 -6.28
C GLY A 95 -22.38 -0.36 -6.22
N ALA A 96 -21.75 0.81 -6.26
CA ALA A 96 -22.42 2.11 -6.21
C ALA A 96 -23.02 2.48 -7.58
N GLU A 97 -24.15 3.19 -7.55
CA GLU A 97 -24.82 3.72 -8.73
C GLU A 97 -25.24 5.19 -8.51
N GLY A 98 -25.61 5.87 -9.61
CA GLY A 98 -26.18 7.20 -9.55
C GLY A 98 -25.27 8.27 -8.95
N ASN A 99 -25.76 9.00 -7.92
CA ASN A 99 -24.99 10.06 -7.28
C ASN A 99 -23.95 9.52 -6.30
N THR A 100 -24.25 8.41 -5.60
CA THR A 100 -23.32 7.70 -4.73
C THR A 100 -22.05 7.29 -5.50
N GLN A 101 -22.20 6.74 -6.71
CA GLN A 101 -21.08 6.42 -7.59
C GLN A 101 -20.26 7.68 -7.93
N LYS A 102 -20.93 8.77 -8.33
CA LYS A 102 -20.22 10.02 -8.71
C LYS A 102 -19.42 10.63 -7.57
N GLU A 103 -19.94 10.60 -6.35
CA GLU A 103 -19.24 11.10 -5.17
C GLU A 103 -17.97 10.28 -4.90
N LEU A 104 -18.05 8.96 -5.01
CA LEU A 104 -16.90 8.06 -4.86
C LEU A 104 -15.89 8.25 -6.00
N GLU A 105 -16.32 8.34 -7.25
CA GLU A 105 -15.44 8.61 -8.40
C GLU A 105 -14.73 9.95 -8.27
N ASN A 106 -15.44 10.99 -7.81
CA ASN A 106 -14.82 12.31 -7.56
C ASN A 106 -13.75 12.23 -6.47
N TYR A 107 -14.01 11.51 -5.38
CA TYR A 107 -13.01 11.32 -4.32
C TYR A 107 -11.79 10.54 -4.82
N LEU A 108 -12.02 9.43 -5.53
CA LEU A 108 -10.95 8.57 -6.08
C LEU A 108 -10.26 9.20 -7.30
N ASN A 109 -10.87 10.26 -7.89
CA ASN A 109 -10.39 10.92 -9.09
C ASN A 109 -10.20 9.96 -10.28
N LYS A 110 -11.08 8.98 -10.39
CA LYS A 110 -11.13 7.95 -11.43
C LYS A 110 -12.56 7.48 -11.65
N THR A 111 -12.91 7.14 -12.87
CA THR A 111 -14.14 6.39 -13.14
C THR A 111 -14.08 5.00 -12.51
N LYS A 112 -15.22 4.33 -12.40
CA LYS A 112 -15.29 2.95 -11.90
C LYS A 112 -14.36 2.02 -12.69
N GLU A 113 -14.37 2.10 -14.02
CA GLU A 113 -13.57 1.28 -14.90
C GLU A 113 -12.05 1.55 -14.75
N GLU A 114 -11.66 2.84 -14.72
CA GLU A 114 -10.26 3.24 -14.50
C GLU A 114 -9.77 2.78 -13.14
N ASN A 115 -10.62 2.89 -12.13
CA ASN A 115 -10.32 2.50 -10.76
C ASN A 115 -10.12 0.98 -10.63
N LEU A 116 -10.95 0.19 -11.29
CA LEU A 116 -10.81 -1.26 -11.33
C LEU A 116 -9.45 -1.69 -11.92
N ILE A 117 -9.08 -1.11 -13.08
CA ILE A 117 -7.80 -1.39 -13.73
C ILE A 117 -6.63 -0.98 -12.85
N TYR A 118 -6.73 0.22 -12.25
CA TYR A 118 -5.70 0.72 -11.33
C TYR A 118 -5.48 -0.19 -10.13
N ASN A 119 -6.55 -0.65 -9.47
CA ASN A 119 -6.45 -1.51 -8.29
C ASN A 119 -5.91 -2.91 -8.64
N LYS A 120 -6.27 -3.46 -9.79
CA LYS A 120 -5.64 -4.70 -10.29
C LYS A 120 -4.14 -4.55 -10.43
N GLN A 121 -3.67 -3.44 -11.02
CA GLN A 121 -2.24 -3.19 -11.16
C GLN A 121 -1.56 -3.05 -9.80
N LEU A 122 -2.19 -2.35 -8.83
CA LEU A 122 -1.65 -2.24 -7.46
C LEU A 122 -1.51 -3.60 -6.78
N LEU A 123 -2.50 -4.49 -6.91
CA LEU A 123 -2.45 -5.84 -6.34
C LEU A 123 -1.37 -6.70 -7.00
N GLU A 124 -1.20 -6.60 -8.31
CA GLU A 124 -0.13 -7.29 -9.02
C GLU A 124 1.26 -6.74 -8.62
N ASP A 125 1.40 -5.43 -8.48
CA ASP A 125 2.64 -4.80 -8.01
C ASP A 125 3.00 -5.26 -6.60
N ALA A 126 2.01 -5.38 -5.70
CA ALA A 126 2.21 -5.88 -4.36
C ALA A 126 2.72 -7.34 -4.32
N LYS A 127 2.31 -8.18 -5.27
CA LYS A 127 2.79 -9.57 -5.39
C LYS A 127 4.21 -9.68 -5.96
N ASN A 128 4.64 -8.69 -6.72
CA ASN A 128 5.92 -8.72 -7.43
C ASN A 128 7.13 -8.26 -6.60
N VAL A 129 6.92 -7.89 -5.33
CA VAL A 129 8.01 -7.57 -4.40
C VAL A 129 8.78 -8.84 -4.00
N ARG A 130 10.09 -8.72 -3.72
CA ARG A 130 10.97 -9.86 -3.43
C ARG A 130 11.69 -9.77 -2.10
N ASN A 131 12.07 -8.55 -1.73
CA ASN A 131 12.91 -8.29 -0.54
C ASN A 131 12.16 -7.57 0.57
N ILE A 132 10.92 -7.15 0.29
CA ILE A 132 10.00 -6.60 1.27
C ILE A 132 8.77 -7.50 1.37
N LYS A 133 7.93 -7.27 2.38
CA LYS A 133 6.59 -7.85 2.47
C LYS A 133 5.57 -6.74 2.31
N LEU A 134 4.75 -6.86 1.30
CA LEU A 134 3.61 -5.99 1.04
C LEU A 134 2.41 -6.91 0.80
N GLU A 135 1.66 -7.16 1.86
CA GLU A 135 0.53 -8.07 1.83
C GLU A 135 -0.77 -7.28 1.93
N VAL A 136 -1.58 -7.41 0.91
CA VAL A 136 -2.88 -6.73 0.80
C VAL A 136 -3.96 -7.77 0.96
N ALA A 137 -4.88 -7.55 1.89
CA ALA A 137 -6.00 -8.44 2.11
C ALA A 137 -7.31 -7.67 2.10
N ASN A 138 -8.24 -8.10 1.26
CA ASN A 138 -9.56 -7.53 1.12
C ASN A 138 -10.61 -8.51 1.63
N SER A 139 -11.69 -8.01 2.23
CA SER A 139 -12.83 -8.84 2.60
C SER A 139 -14.15 -8.08 2.57
N LEU A 140 -15.21 -8.84 2.31
CA LEU A 140 -16.61 -8.42 2.49
C LEU A 140 -17.23 -9.37 3.54
N TRP A 141 -17.70 -8.79 4.62
CA TRP A 141 -18.51 -9.48 5.62
C TRP A 141 -19.93 -8.93 5.54
N TYR A 142 -20.93 -9.78 5.45
CA TYR A 142 -22.31 -9.33 5.34
C TYR A 142 -23.29 -10.22 6.12
N ASN A 143 -24.35 -9.60 6.61
CA ASN A 143 -25.36 -10.28 7.39
C ASN A 143 -26.05 -11.36 6.55
N LYS A 144 -26.28 -12.52 7.13
CA LYS A 144 -26.99 -13.64 6.50
C LYS A 144 -28.39 -13.31 5.99
N THR A 145 -28.98 -12.22 6.49
CA THR A 145 -30.30 -11.70 6.05
C THR A 145 -30.22 -10.79 4.83
N LEU A 146 -29.01 -10.32 4.46
CA LEU A 146 -28.80 -9.43 3.32
C LEU A 146 -28.58 -10.25 2.05
N GLU A 147 -29.36 -9.96 1.02
CA GLU A 147 -29.22 -10.60 -0.30
C GLU A 147 -28.16 -9.86 -1.16
N VAL A 148 -26.89 -10.14 -0.92
CA VAL A 148 -25.79 -9.60 -1.72
C VAL A 148 -25.74 -10.30 -3.07
N LYS A 149 -25.70 -9.50 -4.15
CA LYS A 149 -25.69 -9.98 -5.54
C LYS A 149 -24.46 -10.84 -5.83
N ASP A 150 -24.66 -12.01 -6.44
CA ASP A 150 -23.56 -12.91 -6.80
C ASP A 150 -22.58 -12.27 -7.81
N THR A 151 -23.09 -11.40 -8.69
CA THR A 151 -22.23 -10.64 -9.62
C THR A 151 -21.24 -9.74 -8.90
N TYR A 152 -21.64 -9.09 -7.82
CA TYR A 152 -20.78 -8.25 -7.01
C TYR A 152 -19.74 -9.08 -6.23
N LYS A 153 -20.19 -10.17 -5.59
CA LYS A 153 -19.26 -11.08 -4.89
C LYS A 153 -18.17 -11.59 -5.83
N LYS A 154 -18.58 -12.10 -7.01
CA LYS A 154 -17.64 -12.57 -8.03
C LYS A 154 -16.69 -11.49 -8.51
N LEU A 155 -17.17 -10.26 -8.69
CA LEU A 155 -16.34 -9.12 -9.08
C LEU A 155 -15.26 -8.86 -8.03
N LEU A 156 -15.61 -8.85 -6.74
CA LEU A 156 -14.65 -8.64 -5.66
C LEU A 156 -13.63 -9.78 -5.55
N GLU A 157 -14.07 -11.04 -5.67
CA GLU A 157 -13.17 -12.20 -5.64
C GLU A 157 -12.17 -12.16 -6.80
N GLU A 158 -12.62 -11.87 -8.02
CA GLU A 158 -11.80 -11.91 -9.24
C GLU A 158 -10.86 -10.70 -9.41
N ASN A 159 -11.26 -9.52 -8.91
CA ASN A 159 -10.54 -8.29 -9.18
C ASN A 159 -9.88 -7.66 -7.95
N TYR A 160 -10.38 -7.95 -6.76
CA TYR A 160 -9.84 -7.46 -5.50
C TYR A 160 -9.27 -8.56 -4.62
N GLU A 161 -9.36 -9.82 -5.06
CA GLU A 161 -8.96 -11.02 -4.29
C GLU A 161 -9.61 -11.05 -2.90
N ALA A 162 -10.83 -10.52 -2.82
CA ALA A 162 -11.51 -10.34 -1.56
C ALA A 162 -12.06 -11.68 -1.02
N GLN A 163 -11.88 -11.91 0.28
CA GLN A 163 -12.57 -12.96 0.99
C GLN A 163 -14.02 -12.53 1.24
N ILE A 164 -14.98 -13.39 0.93
CA ILE A 164 -16.41 -13.12 1.06
C ILE A 164 -17.01 -13.98 2.15
N GLU A 165 -17.57 -13.36 3.19
CA GLU A 165 -18.09 -14.05 4.36
C GLU A 165 -19.55 -13.67 4.65
N ASN A 166 -20.44 -14.68 4.65
CA ASN A 166 -21.81 -14.55 5.10
C ASN A 166 -21.91 -14.94 6.57
N VAL A 167 -22.27 -14.01 7.44
CA VAL A 167 -22.24 -14.19 8.90
C VAL A 167 -23.54 -13.72 9.55
N ASP A 168 -23.75 -14.10 10.80
CA ASP A 168 -24.78 -13.50 11.66
C ASP A 168 -24.20 -12.29 12.37
N MET A 169 -24.53 -11.08 11.90
CA MET A 169 -24.04 -9.85 12.52
C MET A 169 -24.59 -9.63 13.94
N GLN A 170 -25.64 -10.36 14.35
CA GLN A 170 -26.17 -10.32 15.71
C GLN A 170 -25.48 -11.36 16.65
N ASP A 171 -24.64 -12.24 16.12
CA ASP A 171 -23.85 -13.17 16.93
C ASP A 171 -22.60 -12.44 17.47
N PRO A 172 -22.43 -12.32 18.80
CA PRO A 172 -21.24 -11.71 19.39
C PRO A 172 -19.92 -12.37 18.95
N ALA A 173 -19.95 -13.62 18.50
CA ALA A 173 -18.78 -14.32 18.00
C ALA A 173 -18.31 -13.77 16.64
N THR A 174 -19.15 -13.03 15.90
CA THR A 174 -18.80 -12.44 14.60
C THR A 174 -17.71 -11.37 14.73
N VAL A 175 -17.77 -10.53 15.77
CA VAL A 175 -16.69 -9.57 16.08
C VAL A 175 -15.34 -10.29 16.19
N GLY A 176 -15.29 -11.39 16.95
CA GLY A 176 -14.06 -12.17 17.11
C GLY A 176 -13.57 -12.81 15.80
N LYS A 177 -14.47 -13.19 14.88
CA LYS A 177 -14.09 -13.74 13.56
C LYS A 177 -13.47 -12.67 12.67
N ILE A 178 -14.09 -11.49 12.63
CA ILE A 178 -13.60 -10.35 11.83
C ILE A 178 -12.24 -9.90 12.36
N ASN A 179 -12.11 -9.71 13.67
CA ASN A 179 -10.87 -9.30 14.31
C ASN A 179 -9.75 -10.32 14.11
N LYS A 180 -10.08 -11.61 14.27
CA LYS A 180 -9.12 -12.68 14.01
C LYS A 180 -8.63 -12.67 12.56
N TRP A 181 -9.51 -12.48 11.58
CA TRP A 181 -9.13 -12.38 10.18
C TRP A 181 -8.17 -11.21 9.96
N CYS A 182 -8.46 -10.02 10.52
CA CYS A 182 -7.59 -8.85 10.41
C CYS A 182 -6.23 -9.10 11.07
N SER A 183 -6.23 -9.66 12.28
CA SER A 183 -5.02 -10.03 13.02
C SER A 183 -4.14 -11.02 12.22
N ASP A 184 -4.74 -12.08 11.68
CA ASP A 184 -4.03 -13.07 10.87
C ASP A 184 -3.41 -12.43 9.60
N LYS A 185 -4.12 -11.49 8.97
CA LYS A 185 -3.67 -10.78 7.74
C LYS A 185 -2.64 -9.69 8.00
N THR A 186 -2.56 -9.20 9.21
CA THR A 186 -1.60 -8.16 9.62
C THR A 186 -0.52 -8.69 10.57
N HIS A 187 -0.32 -10.01 10.62
CA HIS A 187 0.68 -10.66 11.49
C HIS A 187 0.59 -10.20 12.95
N GLU A 188 -0.65 -10.15 13.47
CA GLU A 188 -1.00 -9.74 14.84
C GLU A 188 -0.76 -8.24 15.16
N LEU A 189 -0.41 -7.40 14.17
CA LEU A 189 -0.21 -5.97 14.40
C LEU A 189 -1.52 -5.21 14.59
N ILE A 190 -2.60 -5.66 13.96
CA ILE A 190 -3.95 -5.11 14.13
C ILE A 190 -4.84 -6.23 14.69
N PRO A 191 -4.78 -6.48 16.00
CA PRO A 191 -5.52 -7.57 16.63
C PRO A 191 -7.03 -7.31 16.69
N GLU A 192 -7.44 -6.04 16.57
CA GLU A 192 -8.84 -5.62 16.63
C GLU A 192 -9.08 -4.51 15.61
N ILE A 193 -10.06 -4.69 14.72
CA ILE A 193 -10.48 -3.70 13.71
C ILE A 193 -11.92 -3.24 13.95
N ILE A 194 -12.71 -3.99 14.68
CA ILE A 194 -14.11 -3.69 14.96
C ILE A 194 -14.45 -4.06 16.41
N GLY A 195 -15.11 -3.15 17.12
CA GLY A 195 -15.54 -3.38 18.51
C GLY A 195 -16.95 -3.97 18.65
N SER A 196 -17.84 -3.74 17.66
CA SER A 196 -19.22 -4.22 17.64
C SER A 196 -19.70 -4.44 16.21
N THR A 197 -20.67 -5.34 16.04
CA THR A 197 -21.41 -5.53 14.78
C THR A 197 -22.87 -5.08 14.90
N ASP A 198 -23.22 -4.38 15.97
CA ASP A 198 -24.56 -3.84 16.16
C ASP A 198 -24.94 -2.86 15.07
N ASN A 199 -26.11 -3.06 14.44
CA ASN A 199 -26.62 -2.24 13.33
C ASN A 199 -25.73 -2.23 12.07
N ILE A 200 -24.82 -3.20 11.93
CA ILE A 200 -24.01 -3.38 10.72
C ILE A 200 -24.68 -4.47 9.85
N GLU A 201 -25.00 -4.14 8.60
CA GLU A 201 -25.50 -5.10 7.63
C GLU A 201 -24.36 -5.67 6.77
N SER A 202 -23.35 -4.86 6.48
CA SER A 202 -22.14 -5.30 5.80
C SER A 202 -20.95 -4.42 6.15
N VAL A 203 -19.75 -5.00 6.06
CA VAL A 203 -18.48 -4.26 6.21
C VAL A 203 -17.47 -4.73 5.18
N LEU A 204 -16.85 -3.76 4.52
CA LEU A 204 -15.71 -3.93 3.64
C LEU A 204 -14.44 -3.59 4.43
N ILE A 205 -13.47 -4.50 4.41
CA ILE A 205 -12.20 -4.31 5.12
C ILE A 205 -11.06 -4.48 4.11
N ASN A 206 -10.15 -3.53 4.11
CA ASN A 206 -8.80 -3.71 3.58
C ASN A 206 -7.82 -3.74 4.75
N ALA A 207 -6.97 -4.75 4.78
CA ALA A 207 -5.84 -4.85 5.69
C ALA A 207 -4.55 -4.80 4.89
N LEU A 208 -3.63 -3.91 5.27
CA LEU A 208 -2.33 -3.73 4.64
C LEU A 208 -1.23 -4.04 5.66
N TYR A 209 -0.39 -4.99 5.30
CA TYR A 209 0.84 -5.31 6.01
C TYR A 209 2.04 -4.87 5.17
N PHE A 210 2.88 -4.02 5.74
CA PHE A 210 4.12 -3.57 5.11
C PHE A 210 5.29 -3.78 6.06
N LYS A 211 6.25 -4.58 5.60
CA LYS A 211 7.52 -4.80 6.29
C LYS A 211 8.65 -4.69 5.30
N ALA A 212 9.55 -3.75 5.53
CA ALA A 212 10.64 -3.45 4.62
C ALA A 212 11.92 -3.10 5.38
N ASN A 213 13.00 -3.77 5.04
CA ASN A 213 14.32 -3.38 5.50
C ASN A 213 14.81 -2.18 4.68
N TRP A 214 15.57 -1.29 5.33
CA TRP A 214 16.30 -0.25 4.63
C TRP A 214 17.25 -0.88 3.61
N LEU A 215 17.44 -0.23 2.48
CA LEU A 215 18.49 -0.61 1.52
C LEU A 215 19.88 -0.48 2.16
N GLU A 216 20.05 0.56 3.00
CA GLU A 216 21.19 0.78 3.88
C GLU A 216 20.66 1.00 5.30
N GLU A 217 20.90 0.05 6.21
CA GLU A 217 20.41 0.10 7.59
C GLU A 217 21.09 1.25 8.36
N PHE A 218 20.42 1.76 9.40
CA PHE A 218 21.08 2.63 10.36
C PHE A 218 22.07 1.80 11.18
N TYR A 219 23.25 2.36 11.41
CA TYR A 219 24.23 1.73 12.29
C TYR A 219 23.80 1.90 13.76
N GLU A 220 23.47 0.81 14.45
CA GLU A 220 23.01 0.85 15.86
C GLU A 220 23.94 1.67 16.76
N GLY A 221 25.26 1.59 16.56
CA GLY A 221 26.25 2.38 17.32
C GLY A 221 26.17 3.87 17.08
N ALA A 222 25.44 4.35 16.06
CA ALA A 222 25.18 5.75 15.80
C ALA A 222 23.85 6.22 16.38
N THR A 223 22.97 5.32 16.85
CA THR A 223 21.74 5.67 17.58
C THR A 223 22.10 6.24 18.95
N LYS A 224 21.54 7.42 19.28
CA LYS A 224 21.83 8.14 20.52
C LYS A 224 20.56 8.62 21.17
N LYS A 225 20.59 8.77 22.51
CA LYS A 225 19.55 9.47 23.23
C LYS A 225 19.63 10.97 22.93
N GLU A 226 18.58 11.51 22.36
CA GLU A 226 18.47 12.94 22.02
C GLU A 226 17.08 13.46 22.38
N THR A 227 16.95 14.78 22.53
CA THR A 227 15.68 15.40 22.88
C THR A 227 14.80 15.55 21.63
N PHE A 228 13.57 15.03 21.70
CA PHE A 228 12.49 15.35 20.78
C PHE A 228 11.58 16.39 21.41
N LYS A 229 11.40 17.53 20.74
CA LYS A 229 10.56 18.65 21.18
C LYS A 229 9.10 18.39 20.78
N GLY A 230 8.41 17.52 21.51
CA GLY A 230 7.04 17.13 21.21
C GLY A 230 6.02 18.22 21.54
N SER A 231 4.81 18.11 20.98
CA SER A 231 3.71 19.04 21.25
C SER A 231 3.23 18.98 22.72
N LYS A 232 3.49 17.87 23.41
CA LYS A 232 3.17 17.67 24.84
C LYS A 232 4.35 17.95 25.76
N GLY A 233 5.49 18.35 25.23
CA GLY A 233 6.74 18.61 25.93
C GLY A 233 7.91 17.81 25.41
N ASP A 234 9.09 18.16 25.90
CA ASP A 234 10.34 17.53 25.49
C ASP A 234 10.47 16.13 26.09
N ILE A 235 10.88 15.18 25.27
CA ILE A 235 11.14 13.80 25.68
C ILE A 235 12.50 13.32 25.14
N GLU A 236 13.11 12.35 25.80
CA GLU A 236 14.31 11.69 25.31
C GLU A 236 13.92 10.51 24.39
N VAL A 237 14.46 10.47 23.19
CA VAL A 237 14.20 9.42 22.19
C VAL A 237 15.50 8.76 21.73
N ASP A 238 15.40 7.57 21.17
CA ASP A 238 16.50 6.96 20.44
C ASP A 238 16.52 7.54 19.01
N MET A 239 17.47 8.47 18.76
CA MET A 239 17.67 9.13 17.49
C MET A 239 18.68 8.34 16.66
N MET A 240 18.23 7.78 15.54
CA MET A 240 19.06 7.07 14.57
C MET A 240 19.73 8.06 13.63
N HIS A 241 21.00 7.85 13.32
CA HIS A 241 21.77 8.73 12.43
C HIS A 241 22.31 7.99 11.22
N SER A 242 22.19 8.64 10.06
CA SER A 242 22.79 8.19 8.78
C SER A 242 23.19 9.38 7.92
N THR A 243 23.81 9.09 6.78
CA THR A 243 24.04 10.07 5.72
C THR A 243 23.35 9.60 4.46
N GLU A 244 22.38 10.38 3.97
CA GLU A 244 21.58 10.05 2.80
C GLU A 244 22.02 10.89 1.58
N ALA A 245 21.73 10.39 0.38
CA ALA A 245 22.12 11.03 -0.86
C ALA A 245 21.08 12.03 -1.40
N THR A 246 19.82 11.95 -0.94
CA THR A 246 18.72 12.73 -1.51
C THR A 246 18.21 13.76 -0.52
N TYR A 247 18.40 15.03 -0.88
CA TYR A 247 17.90 16.20 -0.16
C TYR A 247 16.64 16.75 -0.82
N LEU A 248 15.71 17.19 0.01
CA LEU A 248 14.47 17.85 -0.39
C LEU A 248 14.42 19.24 0.27
N GLU A 249 14.02 20.25 -0.49
CA GLU A 249 13.80 21.59 0.07
C GLU A 249 12.82 22.40 -0.79
N ASN A 250 11.85 23.03 -0.14
CA ASN A 250 11.02 24.07 -0.69
C ASN A 250 10.94 25.26 0.28
N GLU A 251 10.01 26.19 0.08
CA GLU A 251 9.84 27.37 0.93
C GLU A 251 9.46 26.98 2.38
N HIS A 252 8.70 25.90 2.56
CA HIS A 252 8.02 25.55 3.81
C HIS A 252 8.70 24.43 4.60
N ALA A 253 9.44 23.54 3.93
CA ALA A 253 10.01 22.36 4.55
C ALA A 253 11.38 21.99 3.97
N THR A 254 12.13 21.20 4.74
CA THR A 254 13.26 20.39 4.27
C THR A 254 12.94 18.92 4.45
N GLY A 255 13.66 18.04 3.76
CA GLY A 255 13.42 16.60 3.89
C GLY A 255 14.55 15.77 3.32
N PHE A 256 14.38 14.46 3.46
CA PHE A 256 15.27 13.46 2.89
C PHE A 256 14.46 12.28 2.37
N ILE A 257 15.09 11.48 1.50
CA ILE A 257 14.56 10.19 1.05
C ILE A 257 15.55 9.11 1.50
N LYS A 258 15.03 8.12 2.24
CA LYS A 258 15.75 6.90 2.62
C LYS A 258 15.08 5.70 1.97
N HIS A 259 15.86 4.94 1.22
CA HIS A 259 15.33 3.86 0.40
C HIS A 259 15.19 2.56 1.18
N TYR A 260 14.08 1.87 0.91
CA TYR A 260 13.89 0.44 1.15
C TYR A 260 14.27 -0.36 -0.09
N TYR A 261 14.26 -1.67 0.02
CA TYR A 261 14.33 -2.54 -1.15
C TYR A 261 13.08 -2.39 -2.07
N ASP A 262 13.15 -3.00 -3.24
CA ASP A 262 12.06 -3.13 -4.23
C ASP A 262 11.43 -1.78 -4.70
N GLY A 263 12.21 -0.69 -4.64
CA GLY A 263 11.75 0.62 -5.13
C GLY A 263 10.77 1.34 -4.21
N TYR A 264 10.78 1.03 -2.92
CA TYR A 264 10.05 1.81 -1.91
C TYR A 264 10.99 2.75 -1.16
N ALA A 265 10.44 3.80 -0.58
CA ALA A 265 11.21 4.77 0.19
C ALA A 265 10.40 5.44 1.30
N PHE A 266 11.10 5.78 2.38
CA PHE A 266 10.62 6.68 3.41
C PHE A 266 11.05 8.11 3.04
N VAL A 267 10.09 9.03 3.06
CA VAL A 267 10.29 10.45 2.89
C VAL A 267 10.12 11.10 4.25
N GLY A 268 11.20 11.58 4.86
CA GLY A 268 11.17 12.38 6.08
C GLY A 268 11.01 13.86 5.75
N ILE A 269 10.06 14.55 6.39
CA ILE A 269 9.68 15.92 6.09
C ILE A 269 9.70 16.75 7.37
N LEU A 270 10.57 17.72 7.43
CA LEU A 270 10.73 18.62 8.57
C LEU A 270 10.24 20.03 8.20
N PRO A 271 9.13 20.51 8.79
CA PRO A 271 8.71 21.90 8.62
C PRO A 271 9.80 22.89 9.03
N LYS A 272 10.00 23.96 8.24
CA LYS A 272 10.97 25.02 8.59
C LYS A 272 10.51 25.84 9.81
N ASN A 273 9.21 26.02 9.94
CA ASN A 273 8.64 26.69 11.11
C ASN A 273 8.50 25.69 12.26
N GLU A 274 8.98 26.07 13.44
CA GLU A 274 8.77 25.31 14.68
C GLU A 274 7.33 25.49 15.16
N GLY A 275 6.75 24.44 15.74
CA GLY A 275 5.40 24.44 16.29
C GLY A 275 4.38 23.63 15.48
N ALA A 276 3.10 23.92 15.68
CA ALA A 276 2.02 23.25 14.96
C ALA A 276 2.03 23.63 13.47
N PHE A 277 1.74 22.66 12.60
CA PHE A 277 1.71 22.85 11.16
C PHE A 277 0.59 22.00 10.54
N ASN A 278 0.13 22.42 9.36
CA ASN A 278 -0.73 21.61 8.50
C ASN A 278 0.10 21.03 7.35
N LEU A 279 -0.20 19.80 6.94
CA LEU A 279 0.49 19.17 5.83
C LEU A 279 0.19 19.87 4.50
N THR A 280 -1.02 20.41 4.36
CA THR A 280 -1.43 21.19 3.17
C THR A 280 -0.56 22.44 2.94
N ASP A 281 -0.01 23.02 4.02
CA ASP A 281 0.85 24.19 3.92
C ASP A 281 2.30 23.85 3.48
N LEU A 282 2.68 22.56 3.47
CA LEU A 282 4.05 22.13 3.20
C LEU A 282 4.35 21.92 1.70
N ASP A 283 3.34 21.88 0.84
CA ASP A 283 3.48 21.52 -0.58
C ASP A 283 4.37 20.28 -0.77
N ILE A 284 3.90 19.14 -0.24
CA ILE A 284 4.68 17.89 -0.24
C ILE A 284 5.01 17.42 -1.65
N GLU A 285 4.11 17.62 -2.61
CA GLU A 285 4.36 17.27 -4.01
C GLU A 285 5.50 18.13 -4.60
N GLY A 286 5.48 19.43 -4.37
CA GLY A 286 6.57 20.33 -4.75
C GLY A 286 7.88 20.00 -4.04
N LEU A 287 7.80 19.61 -2.75
CA LEU A 287 8.95 19.19 -1.97
C LEU A 287 9.60 17.93 -2.57
N ILE A 288 8.84 16.91 -2.91
CA ILE A 288 9.36 15.67 -3.53
C ILE A 288 9.95 15.96 -4.92
N LYS A 289 9.33 16.84 -5.72
CA LYS A 289 9.86 17.27 -7.01
C LYS A 289 11.17 18.04 -6.91
N SER A 290 11.47 18.67 -5.76
CA SER A 290 12.70 19.42 -5.52
C SER A 290 13.94 18.55 -5.28
N GLN A 291 13.81 17.22 -5.30
CA GLN A 291 14.88 16.28 -4.96
C GLN A 291 16.20 16.61 -5.67
N THR A 292 17.29 16.51 -4.91
CA THR A 292 18.63 16.74 -5.42
C THR A 292 19.67 15.85 -4.73
N HIS A 293 20.72 15.47 -5.46
CA HIS A 293 21.82 14.64 -4.96
C HIS A 293 23.13 15.40 -4.80
N LYS A 294 23.05 16.75 -4.75
CA LYS A 294 24.24 17.63 -4.66
C LYS A 294 24.85 17.67 -3.26
N TYR A 295 24.14 17.18 -2.27
CA TYR A 295 24.51 17.28 -0.86
C TYR A 295 24.74 15.89 -0.25
N ASP A 296 25.54 15.86 0.81
CA ASP A 296 25.53 14.78 1.79
C ASP A 296 24.55 15.19 2.90
N VAL A 297 23.47 14.43 3.08
CA VAL A 297 22.39 14.78 4.01
C VAL A 297 22.58 14.03 5.31
N LYS A 298 22.99 14.70 6.37
CA LYS A 298 23.03 14.12 7.71
C LYS A 298 21.61 14.04 8.26
N VAL A 299 21.17 12.83 8.46
CA VAL A 299 19.80 12.52 8.91
C VAL A 299 19.79 12.15 10.37
N GLY A 300 18.80 12.68 11.12
CA GLY A 300 18.35 12.17 12.40
C GLY A 300 16.89 11.74 12.27
N LEU A 301 16.61 10.45 12.50
CA LEU A 301 15.27 9.87 12.49
C LEU A 301 15.04 9.20 13.85
N PRO A 302 14.08 9.68 14.67
CA PRO A 302 13.77 9.00 15.92
C PRO A 302 13.16 7.63 15.66
N LYS A 303 13.48 6.64 16.49
CA LYS A 303 12.70 5.41 16.54
C LYS A 303 11.31 5.74 17.03
N PHE A 304 10.30 5.24 16.32
CA PHE A 304 8.92 5.47 16.73
C PHE A 304 8.02 4.29 16.36
N LYS A 305 6.96 4.17 17.13
CA LYS A 305 5.84 3.26 16.90
C LYS A 305 4.55 4.06 17.04
N VAL A 306 3.62 3.88 16.11
CA VAL A 306 2.30 4.51 16.17
C VAL A 306 1.24 3.47 15.81
N GLU A 307 0.24 3.37 16.66
CA GLU A 307 -1.06 2.77 16.38
C GLU A 307 -2.06 3.91 16.22
N TYR A 308 -2.80 3.94 15.14
CA TYR A 308 -3.79 4.97 14.88
C TYR A 308 -5.10 4.35 14.43
N GLU A 309 -6.20 4.76 15.05
CA GLU A 309 -7.56 4.31 14.74
C GLU A 309 -8.50 5.50 14.67
N THR A 310 -9.34 5.53 13.64
CA THR A 310 -10.31 6.61 13.46
C THR A 310 -11.50 6.17 12.60
N SER A 311 -12.64 6.82 12.78
CA SER A 311 -13.72 6.84 11.80
C SER A 311 -13.42 7.86 10.70
N LEU A 312 -13.53 7.45 9.46
CA LEU A 312 -13.33 8.35 8.31
C LEU A 312 -14.60 9.10 7.90
N LEU A 313 -15.76 8.77 8.47
CA LEU A 313 -17.06 9.30 8.04
C LEU A 313 -17.08 10.84 8.01
N GLY A 314 -16.62 11.49 9.09
CA GLY A 314 -16.60 12.96 9.17
C GLY A 314 -15.67 13.60 8.15
N ALA A 315 -14.50 13.01 7.92
CA ALA A 315 -13.54 13.49 6.94
C ALA A 315 -14.05 13.27 5.51
N LEU A 316 -14.60 12.11 5.19
CA LEU A 316 -15.15 11.81 3.86
C LEU A 316 -16.36 12.68 3.51
N HIS A 317 -17.18 13.05 4.51
CA HIS A 317 -18.23 14.06 4.32
C HIS A 317 -17.67 15.41 3.87
N GLN A 318 -16.54 15.86 4.42
CA GLN A 318 -15.88 17.10 4.02
C GLN A 318 -15.32 17.00 2.59
N PHE A 319 -14.94 15.82 2.14
CA PHE A 319 -14.54 15.55 0.77
C PHE A 319 -15.72 15.37 -0.20
N GLY A 320 -16.96 15.46 0.29
CA GLY A 320 -18.18 15.44 -0.53
C GLY A 320 -18.82 14.07 -0.72
N ILE A 321 -18.31 13.00 -0.06
CA ILE A 321 -19.00 11.71 0.00
C ILE A 321 -20.07 11.81 1.07
N LYS A 322 -21.33 11.93 0.66
CA LYS A 322 -22.48 12.14 1.55
C LYS A 322 -23.56 11.10 1.36
N ASP A 323 -23.97 10.88 0.12
CA ASP A 323 -25.07 9.97 -0.19
C ASP A 323 -24.77 8.55 0.27
N ALA A 324 -23.52 8.10 0.14
CA ALA A 324 -23.10 6.77 0.58
C ALA A 324 -23.44 6.45 2.05
N PHE A 325 -23.53 7.46 2.90
CA PHE A 325 -23.79 7.36 4.34
C PHE A 325 -25.23 7.71 4.75
N ASP A 326 -26.05 8.21 3.82
CA ASP A 326 -27.46 8.56 4.08
C ASP A 326 -28.37 7.39 3.66
N PRO A 327 -29.11 6.77 4.61
CA PRO A 327 -29.99 5.64 4.30
C PRO A 327 -31.11 5.97 3.32
N ASN A 328 -31.40 7.27 3.07
CA ASN A 328 -32.42 7.70 2.12
C ASN A 328 -31.86 8.10 0.75
N ALA A 329 -30.55 8.31 0.63
CA ALA A 329 -29.89 8.78 -0.59
C ALA A 329 -28.91 7.75 -1.18
N ALA A 330 -28.36 6.86 -0.34
CA ALA A 330 -27.42 5.84 -0.76
C ALA A 330 -28.01 4.96 -1.87
N ASN A 331 -27.20 4.76 -2.91
CA ASN A 331 -27.53 3.84 -3.98
C ASN A 331 -26.40 2.85 -4.17
N PHE A 332 -26.53 1.70 -3.53
CA PHE A 332 -25.69 0.52 -3.67
C PHE A 332 -26.45 -0.66 -4.28
N GLU A 333 -27.36 -0.36 -5.21
CA GLU A 333 -28.14 -1.41 -5.88
C GLU A 333 -27.25 -2.45 -6.57
N GLY A 334 -26.04 -2.11 -6.96
CA GLY A 334 -25.06 -3.07 -7.48
C GLY A 334 -24.63 -4.12 -6.44
N ILE A 335 -24.78 -3.85 -5.13
CA ILE A 335 -24.49 -4.77 -4.01
C ILE A 335 -25.77 -5.45 -3.54
N ALA A 336 -26.69 -4.66 -2.98
CA ALA A 336 -27.95 -5.12 -2.40
C ALA A 336 -28.96 -3.95 -2.33
N GLU A 337 -30.24 -4.28 -2.16
CA GLU A 337 -31.30 -3.28 -1.97
C GLU A 337 -31.18 -2.60 -0.59
N ASN A 338 -31.48 -1.30 -0.53
CA ASN A 338 -31.53 -0.50 0.70
C ASN A 338 -30.25 -0.51 1.53
N LEU A 339 -29.11 -0.71 0.90
CA LEU A 339 -27.80 -0.71 1.56
C LEU A 339 -27.21 0.70 1.63
N PHE A 340 -26.62 1.06 2.77
CA PHE A 340 -25.82 2.27 2.96
C PHE A 340 -24.63 1.95 3.87
N ILE A 341 -23.60 2.79 3.83
CA ILE A 341 -22.40 2.63 4.66
C ILE A 341 -22.66 3.31 6.02
N THR A 342 -22.55 2.57 7.11
CA THR A 342 -22.73 3.10 8.47
C THR A 342 -21.49 3.86 8.93
N ASP A 343 -20.31 3.31 8.69
CA ASP A 343 -19.02 3.91 9.02
C ASP A 343 -17.90 3.27 8.18
N ILE A 344 -16.75 3.94 8.11
CA ILE A 344 -15.50 3.41 7.57
C ILE A 344 -14.44 3.57 8.65
N ILE A 345 -14.10 2.46 9.30
CA ILE A 345 -13.07 2.42 10.32
C ILE A 345 -11.72 2.22 9.65
N HIS A 346 -10.79 3.12 9.95
CA HIS A 346 -9.41 3.04 9.48
C HIS A 346 -8.48 2.81 10.66
N LYS A 347 -7.68 1.76 10.58
CA LYS A 347 -6.70 1.43 11.60
C LYS A 347 -5.35 1.11 10.95
N THR A 348 -4.30 1.71 11.49
CA THR A 348 -2.93 1.54 11.00
C THR A 348 -1.98 1.26 12.16
N TYR A 349 -0.92 0.58 11.82
CA TYR A 349 0.24 0.37 12.67
C TYR A 349 1.49 0.65 11.85
N ILE A 350 2.42 1.39 12.43
CA ILE A 350 3.75 1.61 11.87
C ILE A 350 4.80 1.57 12.98
N SER A 351 5.91 0.90 12.73
CA SER A 351 7.09 0.90 13.60
C SER A 351 8.33 1.13 12.73
N VAL A 352 9.18 2.05 13.13
CA VAL A 352 10.41 2.43 12.41
C VAL A 352 11.59 2.32 13.35
N ASP A 353 12.59 1.53 12.94
CA ASP A 353 13.83 1.30 13.67
C ASP A 353 15.07 1.26 12.76
N GLU A 354 16.22 0.84 13.28
CA GLU A 354 17.49 0.81 12.56
C GLU A 354 17.49 -0.10 11.35
N ILE A 355 16.70 -1.17 11.36
CA ILE A 355 16.70 -2.21 10.32
C ILE A 355 15.72 -1.84 9.21
N GLY A 356 14.61 -1.17 9.58
CA GLY A 356 13.58 -0.83 8.62
C GLY A 356 12.27 -0.37 9.23
N THR A 357 11.20 -0.60 8.47
CA THR A 357 9.84 -0.51 8.98
C THR A 357 9.38 -1.93 9.29
N GLU A 358 8.99 -2.17 10.53
CA GLU A 358 8.64 -3.47 11.11
C GLU A 358 9.71 -4.56 10.89
N ALA A 359 10.93 -4.32 11.36
CA ALA A 359 12.07 -5.19 11.11
C ALA A 359 12.28 -6.30 12.15
N ALA A 360 12.69 -7.48 11.67
CA ALA A 360 13.33 -8.52 12.46
C ALA A 360 14.74 -8.75 11.92
N ALA A 361 15.73 -8.75 12.80
CA ALA A 361 17.15 -8.71 12.47
C ALA A 361 17.60 -9.77 11.45
N VAL A 362 18.20 -9.30 10.35
CA VAL A 362 19.03 -10.07 9.45
C VAL A 362 20.34 -9.31 9.29
N THR A 363 21.45 -9.89 9.77
CA THR A 363 22.78 -9.26 9.71
C THR A 363 23.32 -9.32 8.28
N ALA A 364 23.44 -8.20 7.61
CA ALA A 364 24.15 -8.05 6.34
C ALA A 364 25.56 -7.53 6.60
N ILE A 365 26.58 -8.18 6.02
CA ILE A 365 27.97 -7.73 6.04
C ILE A 365 28.22 -6.97 4.75
N THR A 366 28.44 -5.66 4.84
CA THR A 366 28.86 -4.83 3.70
C THR A 366 30.39 -4.85 3.59
N MET A 367 30.91 -5.19 2.39
CA MET A 367 32.32 -5.02 2.05
C MET A 367 32.52 -3.71 1.30
N ASP A 368 33.28 -2.81 1.88
CA ASP A 368 33.64 -1.53 1.29
C ASP A 368 34.78 -1.71 0.28
N ASN A 369 34.59 -1.26 -0.97
CA ASN A 369 35.64 -1.18 -1.96
C ASN A 369 36.17 0.26 -2.00
N ALA A 370 37.34 0.47 -1.43
CA ALA A 370 38.07 1.73 -1.49
C ALA A 370 38.62 1.96 -2.91
N ALA A 371 38.02 2.87 -3.67
CA ALA A 371 38.68 3.51 -4.81
C ALA A 371 38.04 4.85 -5.16
N PHE A 372 38.86 5.89 -5.19
CA PHE A 372 38.64 7.31 -5.47
C PHE A 372 38.15 8.14 -4.28
N ALA A 373 38.92 9.23 -4.00
CA ALA A 373 38.47 10.27 -3.07
C ALA A 373 37.16 10.89 -3.63
N PRO A 374 36.03 10.75 -2.95
CA PRO A 374 34.79 11.33 -3.43
C PRO A 374 34.92 12.85 -3.45
N GLU A 375 34.32 13.49 -4.46
CA GLU A 375 34.14 14.92 -4.49
C GLU A 375 33.43 15.35 -3.19
N GLN A 376 34.03 16.30 -2.46
CA GLN A 376 33.52 16.71 -1.15
C GLN A 376 32.25 17.51 -1.35
N LYS A 377 31.08 16.90 -1.14
CA LYS A 377 29.78 17.55 -1.24
C LYS A 377 29.54 18.48 -0.04
N GLU A 378 28.76 19.52 -0.26
CA GLU A 378 28.24 20.34 0.83
C GLU A 378 27.31 19.47 1.72
N VAL A 379 27.37 19.67 3.04
CA VAL A 379 26.57 18.93 4.01
C VAL A 379 25.30 19.71 4.34
N LYS A 380 24.15 19.00 4.37
CA LYS A 380 22.88 19.49 4.89
C LYS A 380 22.45 18.62 6.07
N ASP A 381 21.85 19.22 7.09
CA ASP A 381 21.32 18.51 8.23
C ASP A 381 19.79 18.49 8.16
N VAL A 382 19.17 17.31 8.31
CA VAL A 382 17.73 17.13 8.46
C VAL A 382 17.48 16.16 9.63
N VAL A 383 17.26 16.74 10.82
CA VAL A 383 17.05 16.01 12.05
C VAL A 383 15.59 16.16 12.45
N LEU A 384 14.85 15.04 12.49
CA LEU A 384 13.43 15.03 12.88
C LEU A 384 13.30 15.06 14.41
N ASP A 385 13.79 16.15 15.02
CA ASP A 385 13.86 16.36 16.49
C ASP A 385 12.63 17.08 17.07
N ARG A 386 11.61 17.32 16.27
CA ARG A 386 10.37 17.99 16.60
C ARG A 386 9.25 17.53 15.69
N PRO A 387 7.98 18.00 15.85
CA PRO A 387 6.88 17.60 15.00
C PRO A 387 7.24 17.57 13.51
N PHE A 388 7.03 16.42 12.87
CA PHE A 388 7.41 16.15 11.50
C PHE A 388 6.31 15.39 10.75
N ALA A 389 6.39 15.39 9.43
CA ALA A 389 5.59 14.53 8.58
C ALA A 389 6.46 13.47 7.90
N PHE A 390 5.83 12.40 7.46
CA PHE A 390 6.47 11.38 6.66
C PHE A 390 5.52 10.78 5.61
N ALA A 391 6.10 10.16 4.59
CA ALA A 391 5.39 9.28 3.68
C ALA A 391 6.22 8.04 3.36
N ILE A 392 5.56 6.89 3.17
CA ILE A 392 6.15 5.70 2.54
C ILE A 392 5.58 5.64 1.14
N ILE A 393 6.44 5.69 0.14
CA ILE A 393 6.08 5.79 -1.27
C ILE A 393 6.71 4.69 -2.11
N LYS A 394 6.11 4.38 -3.25
CA LYS A 394 6.75 3.68 -4.35
C LYS A 394 7.43 4.71 -5.25
N THR A 395 8.75 4.56 -5.47
CA THR A 395 9.58 5.64 -6.03
C THR A 395 9.42 5.87 -7.53
N ASP A 396 8.90 4.90 -8.28
CA ASP A 396 8.69 4.98 -9.73
C ASP A 396 7.47 5.86 -10.11
N ASN A 397 6.47 5.93 -9.23
CA ASN A 397 5.20 6.60 -9.50
C ASN A 397 4.70 7.48 -8.33
N ASN A 398 5.45 7.54 -7.23
CA ASN A 398 5.11 8.26 -6.00
C ASN A 398 3.76 7.84 -5.37
N ASN A 399 3.29 6.62 -5.62
CA ASN A 399 2.13 6.09 -4.93
C ASN A 399 2.39 6.01 -3.42
N ILE A 400 1.48 6.58 -2.64
CA ILE A 400 1.59 6.63 -1.18
C ILE A 400 1.00 5.35 -0.60
N LEU A 401 1.80 4.60 0.16
CA LEU A 401 1.32 3.47 0.96
C LEU A 401 0.82 3.95 2.30
N PHE A 402 1.69 4.70 2.98
CA PHE A 402 1.42 5.32 4.28
C PHE A 402 1.89 6.75 4.29
N SER A 403 1.24 7.56 5.08
CA SER A 403 1.73 8.89 5.41
C SER A 403 1.23 9.30 6.79
N GLY A 404 1.91 10.26 7.40
CA GLY A 404 1.54 10.67 8.74
C GLY A 404 2.16 11.98 9.18
N LYS A 405 1.58 12.46 10.27
CA LYS A 405 2.04 13.60 11.07
C LYS A 405 2.33 13.08 12.47
N ILE A 406 3.56 13.24 12.90
CA ILE A 406 4.05 12.83 14.20
C ILE A 406 4.35 14.08 15.02
N THR A 407 3.61 14.28 16.09
CA THR A 407 3.77 15.42 16.97
C THR A 407 4.33 15.03 18.34
N ASN A 408 4.18 13.75 18.70
CA ASN A 408 4.72 13.17 19.93
C ASN A 408 5.24 11.76 19.63
N ILE A 409 6.22 11.32 20.41
CA ILE A 409 6.73 9.95 20.34
C ILE A 409 6.46 9.30 21.69
N GLU A 410 5.82 8.14 21.68
CA GLU A 410 5.59 7.32 22.87
C GLU A 410 6.80 6.40 23.06
N GLN A 411 7.21 6.21 24.34
CA GLN A 411 8.34 5.34 24.72
C GLN A 411 7.89 3.89 24.88
#